data_86faa6242ba19921cd1d12330dd81ee7
#
_entry.id   86faa6242ba19921cd1d12330dd81ee7
#
_cell.length_a   1.000
_cell.length_b   1.000
_cell.length_c   1.000
_cell.angle_alpha   90.00
_cell.angle_beta   90.00
_cell.angle_gamma   90.00
#
_symmetry.space_group_name_H-M   'P 1'
#
loop_
_entity.id
_entity.type
_entity.pdbx_description
1 polymer ?
#
loop_
_entity_poly.entity_id
_entity_poly.type
_entity_poly.pdbx_seq_one_letter_code
_entity_poly.pdbx_strand_id
1 'polypeptide(L)'
;MKSSLVYERAFGRRGEVVGSASDGNSSFKFSLAQVNQELWLVLSLFIIAGLINWLVASHRLIVGFYALPTLFSAYVYGRRHAVLTASASIFIVVVLVLTNVNLFVRSTQFVSEYDQWAELATWAGLLLVTAYAMGTLYERNEHHLAELRQTYFGLLTILQQFISNDKYTHNHSYRVALYASSIATRMGFDEGRRDDVRAAALLHDVGKLETSRELLHKAASLTPEEMTEMRQHVQKGVALLEPVGGSLRRVLPIILAHHDKYDGSGYRPYKGDEIPLEARVLSVADAYDTLTSDRPYRRAVTPFEARQLIVTGAGASFDPTVVDAFVDAFEHGEMEIPEALAI
;
A
#
# COMPACT_ATOMS: atom_id res chain seq x y z
N MET A 1 0.60 7.06 -25.48
CA MET A 1 0.66 8.20 -24.56
C MET A 1 -0.59 8.40 -23.69
N LYS A 2 -1.79 7.95 -24.11
CA LYS A 2 -3.02 8.02 -23.29
C LYS A 2 -3.14 6.89 -22.25
N SER A 3 -2.50 5.75 -22.46
CA SER A 3 -2.56 4.58 -21.54
C SER A 3 -1.75 4.77 -20.24
N SER A 4 -0.68 5.57 -20.26
CA SER A 4 0.13 5.82 -19.05
C SER A 4 -0.58 6.68 -18.00
N LEU A 5 -1.41 7.62 -18.45
CA LEU A 5 -2.20 8.51 -17.59
C LEU A 5 -3.35 7.77 -16.88
N VAL A 6 -3.93 6.76 -17.53
CA VAL A 6 -4.96 5.91 -16.91
C VAL A 6 -4.34 4.99 -15.85
N TYR A 7 -3.12 4.51 -16.11
CA TYR A 7 -2.39 3.68 -15.17
C TYR A 7 -1.96 4.47 -13.92
N GLU A 8 -1.49 5.71 -14.07
CA GLU A 8 -1.14 6.59 -12.94
C GLU A 8 -2.35 6.97 -12.07
N ARG A 9 -3.55 7.13 -12.64
CA ARG A 9 -4.77 7.39 -11.86
C ARG A 9 -5.29 6.15 -11.11
N ALA A 10 -5.18 4.98 -11.71
CA ALA A 10 -5.66 3.74 -11.10
C ALA A 10 -4.75 3.21 -9.99
N PHE A 11 -3.46 3.58 -10.02
CA PHE A 11 -2.44 2.97 -9.16
C PHE A 11 -1.59 3.99 -8.41
N GLY A 12 -2.08 5.21 -8.29
CA GLY A 12 -1.70 6.34 -7.46
C GLY A 12 -0.25 6.47 -7.05
N ARG A 13 0.36 7.59 -7.40
CA ARG A 13 1.55 8.09 -6.67
C ARG A 13 1.20 8.31 -5.20
N ARG A 14 2.06 7.90 -4.29
CA ARG A 14 2.06 8.39 -2.91
C ARG A 14 2.03 9.93 -2.93
N GLY A 15 0.94 10.53 -2.47
CA GLY A 15 0.91 11.94 -2.13
C GLY A 15 -0.07 12.87 -2.82
N GLU A 16 -0.85 12.40 -3.79
CA GLU A 16 -1.91 13.26 -4.34
C GLU A 16 -3.29 12.66 -4.10
N VAL A 17 -3.87 13.03 -2.97
CA VAL A 17 -5.32 12.98 -2.79
C VAL A 17 -5.89 14.00 -3.77
N VAL A 18 -6.59 13.53 -4.80
CA VAL A 18 -7.42 14.40 -5.64
C VAL A 18 -8.54 14.91 -4.74
N GLY A 19 -8.31 16.07 -4.14
CA GLY A 19 -9.31 16.81 -3.37
C GLY A 19 -10.42 17.24 -4.30
N SER A 20 -11.62 16.71 -4.08
CA SER A 20 -12.83 17.44 -4.46
C SER A 20 -12.81 18.77 -3.70
N ALA A 21 -13.05 19.85 -4.41
CA ALA A 21 -13.18 21.19 -3.84
C ALA A 21 -14.45 21.29 -2.99
N SER A 22 -14.38 20.81 -1.75
CA SER A 22 -15.26 21.17 -0.63
C SER A 22 -14.68 20.61 0.66
N ASP A 23 -14.15 21.48 1.48
CA ASP A 23 -13.54 21.36 2.79
C ASP A 23 -12.00 21.45 2.82
N GLY A 24 -11.49 22.64 2.46
CA GLY A 24 -10.10 23.05 2.64
C GLY A 24 -9.63 23.11 4.10
N ASN A 25 -10.44 22.64 5.07
CA ASN A 25 -10.13 22.73 6.50
C ASN A 25 -9.79 21.37 7.14
N SER A 26 -10.20 20.23 6.54
CA SER A 26 -9.91 18.90 7.10
C SER A 26 -8.57 18.33 6.63
N SER A 27 -8.23 18.52 5.35
CA SER A 27 -6.94 18.05 4.80
C SER A 27 -5.76 18.84 5.36
N PHE A 28 -5.95 20.15 5.62
CA PHE A 28 -4.94 21.00 6.24
C PHE A 28 -4.72 20.65 7.72
N LYS A 29 -5.79 20.32 8.45
CA LYS A 29 -5.68 19.87 9.86
C LYS A 29 -4.99 18.50 10.00
N PHE A 30 -5.23 17.56 9.08
CA PHE A 30 -4.59 16.26 9.11
C PHE A 30 -3.08 16.37 8.78
N SER A 31 -2.72 17.18 7.79
CA SER A 31 -1.33 17.48 7.45
C SER A 31 -0.58 18.19 8.59
N LEU A 32 -1.20 19.15 9.27
CA LEU A 32 -0.62 19.83 10.43
C LEU A 32 -0.43 18.91 11.64
N ALA A 33 -1.35 17.97 11.88
CA ALA A 33 -1.22 17.00 12.98
C ALA A 33 -0.07 16.00 12.70
N GLN A 34 0.12 15.59 11.45
CA GLN A 34 1.20 14.70 11.04
C GLN A 34 2.56 15.42 11.13
N VAL A 35 2.67 16.64 10.62
CA VAL A 35 3.87 17.51 10.79
C VAL A 35 4.18 17.73 12.28
N ASN A 36 3.14 17.84 13.12
CA ASN A 36 3.34 18.03 14.57
C ASN A 36 3.93 16.79 15.26
N GLN A 37 3.52 15.57 14.87
CA GLN A 37 4.11 14.32 15.38
C GLN A 37 5.57 14.15 14.96
N GLU A 38 5.88 14.43 13.71
CA GLU A 38 7.24 14.37 13.16
C GLU A 38 8.17 15.37 13.88
N LEU A 39 7.71 16.60 14.03
CA LEU A 39 8.44 17.66 14.72
C LEU A 39 8.70 17.30 16.18
N TRP A 40 7.74 16.71 16.89
CA TRP A 40 7.90 16.25 18.25
C TRP A 40 8.89 15.10 18.37
N LEU A 41 8.91 14.15 17.44
CA LEU A 41 9.88 13.06 17.42
C LEU A 41 11.31 13.59 17.23
N VAL A 42 11.53 14.46 16.24
CA VAL A 42 12.84 15.06 16.01
C VAL A 42 13.26 15.92 17.21
N LEU A 43 12.36 16.72 17.78
CA LEU A 43 12.61 17.52 18.97
C LEU A 43 12.97 16.66 20.18
N SER A 44 12.29 15.53 20.39
CA SER A 44 12.60 14.59 21.48
C SER A 44 14.01 14.01 21.35
N LEU A 45 14.47 13.72 20.13
CA LEU A 45 15.83 13.24 19.88
C LEU A 45 16.88 14.32 20.20
N PHE A 46 16.60 15.60 19.92
CA PHE A 46 17.47 16.71 20.33
C PHE A 46 17.50 16.87 21.87
N ILE A 47 16.36 16.73 22.54
CA ILE A 47 16.29 16.78 24.00
C ILE A 47 17.09 15.63 24.61
N ILE A 48 16.94 14.40 24.10
CA ILE A 48 17.70 13.23 24.53
C ILE A 48 19.20 13.44 24.31
N ALA A 49 19.60 13.93 23.13
CA ALA A 49 21.00 14.26 22.84
C ALA A 49 21.55 15.31 23.83
N GLY A 50 20.75 16.34 24.14
CA GLY A 50 21.11 17.37 25.14
C GLY A 50 21.24 16.82 26.56
N LEU A 51 20.33 15.93 26.99
CA LEU A 51 20.40 15.24 28.29
C LEU A 51 21.62 14.34 28.39
N ILE A 52 21.93 13.56 27.36
CA ILE A 52 23.14 12.73 27.31
C ILE A 52 24.38 13.64 27.38
N ASN A 53 24.36 14.77 26.67
CA ASN A 53 25.41 15.77 26.73
C ASN A 53 25.67 16.29 28.15
N TRP A 54 24.62 16.49 28.94
CA TRP A 54 24.75 16.94 30.31
C TRP A 54 25.25 15.85 31.26
N LEU A 55 24.90 14.58 31.02
CA LEU A 55 25.21 13.43 31.87
C LEU A 55 26.61 12.83 31.68
N VAL A 56 27.20 12.96 30.48
CA VAL A 56 28.45 12.27 30.12
C VAL A 56 29.67 13.18 30.28
N ALA A 57 30.64 12.73 31.08
CA ALA A 57 31.85 13.47 31.38
C ALA A 57 32.87 13.59 30.21
N SER A 58 32.69 12.81 29.13
CA SER A 58 33.58 12.81 27.94
C SER A 58 32.95 13.53 26.77
N HIS A 59 33.25 14.78 26.58
CA HIS A 59 32.57 15.66 25.61
C HIS A 59 32.81 15.28 24.13
N ARG A 60 33.88 14.56 23.78
CA ARG A 60 34.14 14.14 22.40
C ARG A 60 33.14 13.10 21.84
N LEU A 61 32.62 12.21 22.70
CA LEU A 61 31.60 11.23 22.30
C LEU A 61 30.23 11.87 22.07
N ILE A 62 29.94 13.00 22.69
CA ILE A 62 28.66 13.67 22.72
C ILE A 62 28.28 14.26 21.37
N VAL A 63 29.23 14.81 20.65
CA VAL A 63 28.99 15.36 19.30
C VAL A 63 28.47 14.29 18.35
N GLY A 64 28.87 13.01 18.57
CA GLY A 64 28.37 11.87 17.81
C GLY A 64 26.85 11.63 17.98
N PHE A 65 26.28 11.91 19.19
CA PHE A 65 24.84 11.70 19.44
C PHE A 65 23.95 12.67 18.66
N TYR A 66 24.44 13.84 18.26
CA TYR A 66 23.71 14.76 17.38
C TYR A 66 23.56 14.24 15.93
N ALA A 67 24.24 13.14 15.59
CA ALA A 67 23.99 12.44 14.33
C ALA A 67 22.69 11.61 14.35
N LEU A 68 22.20 11.19 15.55
CA LEU A 68 21.00 10.35 15.65
C LEU A 68 19.74 11.00 15.08
N PRO A 69 19.38 12.27 15.41
CA PRO A 69 18.25 12.95 14.78
C PRO A 69 18.38 13.01 13.24
N THR A 70 19.60 13.22 12.75
CA THR A 70 19.88 13.29 11.31
C THR A 70 19.68 11.95 10.62
N LEU A 71 20.18 10.85 11.19
CA LEU A 71 20.01 9.50 10.66
C LEU A 71 18.54 9.08 10.69
N PHE A 72 17.85 9.37 11.79
CA PHE A 72 16.41 9.11 11.89
C PHE A 72 15.62 9.88 10.83
N SER A 73 15.92 11.18 10.68
CA SER A 73 15.29 12.03 9.67
C SER A 73 15.58 11.55 8.24
N ALA A 74 16.79 11.05 7.97
CA ALA A 74 17.17 10.48 6.69
C ALA A 74 16.36 9.22 6.37
N TYR A 75 16.19 8.36 7.37
CA TYR A 75 15.48 7.08 7.22
C TYR A 75 13.96 7.25 7.05
N VAL A 76 13.34 8.24 7.71
CA VAL A 76 11.87 8.37 7.70
C VAL A 76 11.39 9.37 6.65
N TYR A 77 12.13 10.48 6.44
CA TYR A 77 11.64 11.63 5.68
C TYR A 77 12.47 11.96 4.43
N GLY A 78 13.57 11.23 4.20
CA GLY A 78 14.40 11.40 3.03
C GLY A 78 15.38 12.57 3.10
N ARG A 79 15.97 12.88 1.93
CA ARG A 79 17.13 13.77 1.80
C ARG A 79 16.93 15.19 2.32
N ARG A 80 15.79 15.83 1.99
CA ARG A 80 15.54 17.24 2.36
C ARG A 80 15.52 17.42 3.87
N HIS A 81 14.77 16.58 4.56
CA HIS A 81 14.64 16.63 6.02
C HIS A 81 15.94 16.23 6.71
N ALA A 82 16.66 15.25 6.19
CA ALA A 82 17.97 14.86 6.71
C ALA A 82 18.97 16.01 6.71
N VAL A 83 19.06 16.74 5.58
CA VAL A 83 19.98 17.89 5.45
C VAL A 83 19.57 19.04 6.37
N LEU A 84 18.26 19.31 6.51
CA LEU A 84 17.75 20.32 7.43
C LEU A 84 18.06 19.96 8.90
N THR A 85 17.83 18.69 9.28
CA THR A 85 18.14 18.20 10.63
C THR A 85 19.64 18.20 10.91
N ALA A 86 20.48 17.86 9.93
CA ALA A 86 21.92 17.97 10.04
C ALA A 86 22.36 19.44 10.27
N SER A 87 21.81 20.37 9.50
CA SER A 87 22.08 21.79 9.64
C SER A 87 21.65 22.33 11.01
N ALA A 88 20.48 21.91 11.51
CA ALA A 88 20.02 22.24 12.85
C ALA A 88 20.93 21.65 13.94
N SER A 89 21.38 20.41 13.79
CA SER A 89 22.34 19.77 14.70
C SER A 89 23.66 20.54 14.75
N ILE A 90 24.18 20.93 13.59
CA ILE A 90 25.41 21.71 13.49
C ILE A 90 25.22 23.07 14.17
N PHE A 91 24.11 23.76 13.89
CA PHE A 91 23.82 25.04 14.51
C PHE A 91 23.78 24.96 16.05
N ILE A 92 23.09 23.95 16.60
CA ILE A 92 23.02 23.73 18.05
C ILE A 92 24.43 23.51 18.63
N VAL A 93 25.22 22.65 18.00
CA VAL A 93 26.59 22.36 18.48
C VAL A 93 27.46 23.61 18.40
N VAL A 94 27.40 24.40 17.34
CA VAL A 94 28.13 25.68 17.23
C VAL A 94 27.76 26.65 18.34
N VAL A 95 26.41 26.80 18.62
CA VAL A 95 25.96 27.67 19.72
C VAL A 95 26.49 27.17 21.07
N LEU A 96 26.44 25.84 21.32
CA LEU A 96 26.98 25.25 22.55
C LEU A 96 28.50 25.51 22.70
N VAL A 97 29.27 25.43 21.63
CA VAL A 97 30.72 25.72 21.62
C VAL A 97 30.96 27.19 21.92
N LEU A 98 30.21 28.12 21.32
CA LEU A 98 30.35 29.56 21.53
C LEU A 98 29.93 30.01 22.95
N THR A 99 28.91 29.35 23.54
CA THR A 99 28.40 29.71 24.87
C THR A 99 29.18 29.05 26.01
N ASN A 100 29.86 27.94 25.76
CA ASN A 100 30.53 27.13 26.77
C ASN A 100 31.89 26.65 26.29
N VAL A 101 32.86 27.59 26.26
CA VAL A 101 34.23 27.37 25.78
C VAL A 101 34.92 26.17 26.46
N ASN A 102 34.49 25.76 27.66
CA ASN A 102 35.03 24.63 28.40
C ASN A 102 34.58 23.26 27.93
N LEU A 103 33.65 23.17 27.01
CA LEU A 103 33.12 21.87 26.48
C LEU A 103 34.23 21.04 25.77
N PHE A 104 35.26 21.67 25.22
CA PHE A 104 36.38 21.03 24.55
C PHE A 104 37.71 21.08 25.32
N VAL A 105 37.79 21.84 26.42
CA VAL A 105 39.06 22.22 27.11
C VAL A 105 39.28 21.43 28.40
N ARG A 106 39.09 20.11 28.41
CA ARG A 106 39.50 19.27 29.54
C ARG A 106 40.58 18.25 29.21
N SER A 107 41.50 18.58 28.32
CA SER A 107 42.73 17.83 28.17
C SER A 107 43.90 18.80 28.38
N THR A 108 44.78 18.42 29.26
CA THR A 108 46.00 19.15 29.73
C THR A 108 47.06 19.33 28.63
N GLN A 109 46.74 19.26 27.38
CA GLN A 109 47.57 19.62 26.25
C GLN A 109 46.98 20.84 25.55
N PHE A 110 47.78 21.81 25.26
CA PHE A 110 47.48 23.03 24.53
C PHE A 110 46.88 22.67 23.15
N VAL A 111 45.55 22.54 23.08
CA VAL A 111 44.85 22.45 21.80
C VAL A 111 44.62 23.88 21.31
N SER A 112 45.16 24.20 20.16
CA SER A 112 44.99 25.52 19.51
C SER A 112 43.48 25.72 19.22
N GLU A 113 42.98 26.97 19.31
CA GLU A 113 41.59 27.29 18.86
C GLU A 113 41.34 26.84 17.41
N TYR A 114 42.38 26.87 16.58
CA TYR A 114 42.33 26.38 15.20
C TYR A 114 41.97 24.89 15.13
N ASP A 115 42.51 24.05 16.00
CA ASP A 115 42.28 22.61 16.01
C ASP A 115 40.81 22.29 16.39
N GLN A 116 40.22 23.07 17.28
CA GLN A 116 38.82 22.90 17.69
C GLN A 116 37.84 23.18 16.54
N TRP A 117 38.08 24.29 15.81
CA TRP A 117 37.27 24.65 14.66
C TRP A 117 37.46 23.68 13.49
N ALA A 118 38.66 23.14 13.30
CA ALA A 118 38.95 22.13 12.30
C ALA A 118 38.22 20.79 12.60
N GLU A 119 38.24 20.33 13.87
CA GLU A 119 37.48 19.15 14.31
C GLU A 119 35.98 19.35 14.09
N LEU A 120 35.43 20.50 14.49
CA LEU A 120 34.01 20.81 14.30
C LEU A 120 33.61 20.89 12.82
N ALA A 121 34.43 21.53 11.99
CA ALA A 121 34.19 21.62 10.56
C ALA A 121 34.22 20.24 9.89
N THR A 122 35.17 19.39 10.29
CA THR A 122 35.27 18.01 9.79
C THR A 122 34.05 17.20 10.19
N TRP A 123 33.60 17.27 11.45
CA TRP A 123 32.38 16.61 11.92
C TRP A 123 31.13 17.11 11.19
N ALA A 124 31.00 18.44 11.06
CA ALA A 124 29.85 19.04 10.36
C ALA A 124 29.81 18.64 8.89
N GLY A 125 30.94 18.64 8.21
CA GLY A 125 31.07 18.20 6.83
C GLY A 125 30.68 16.71 6.66
N LEU A 126 31.20 15.84 7.56
CA LEU A 126 30.86 14.43 7.56
C LEU A 126 29.37 14.20 7.81
N LEU A 127 28.77 14.94 8.76
CA LEU A 127 27.36 14.86 9.07
C LEU A 127 26.49 15.24 7.87
N LEU A 128 26.82 16.34 7.17
CA LEU A 128 26.10 16.78 5.97
C LEU A 128 26.24 15.78 4.82
N VAL A 129 27.42 15.25 4.58
CA VAL A 129 27.65 14.22 3.56
C VAL A 129 26.87 12.96 3.88
N THR A 130 26.90 12.54 5.16
CA THR A 130 26.13 11.37 5.61
C THR A 130 24.63 11.58 5.46
N ALA A 131 24.11 12.75 5.88
CA ALA A 131 22.70 13.11 5.73
C ALA A 131 22.25 13.08 4.26
N TYR A 132 23.05 13.66 3.38
CA TYR A 132 22.77 13.68 1.95
C TYR A 132 22.82 12.28 1.34
N ALA A 133 23.86 11.49 1.65
CA ALA A 133 24.03 10.15 1.13
C ALA A 133 22.91 9.21 1.60
N MET A 134 22.63 9.18 2.91
CA MET A 134 21.60 8.33 3.48
C MET A 134 20.20 8.71 2.98
N GLY A 135 19.90 10.00 2.95
CA GLY A 135 18.61 10.47 2.41
C GLY A 135 18.46 10.15 0.92
N THR A 136 19.53 10.25 0.14
CA THR A 136 19.50 9.88 -1.29
C THR A 136 19.34 8.37 -1.49
N LEU A 137 20.01 7.56 -0.66
CA LEU A 137 19.87 6.10 -0.69
C LEU A 137 18.43 5.69 -0.34
N TYR A 138 17.84 6.33 0.67
CA TYR A 138 16.44 6.08 1.03
C TYR A 138 15.49 6.42 -0.12
N GLU A 139 15.59 7.63 -0.70
CA GLU A 139 14.74 8.04 -1.83
C GLU A 139 14.90 7.11 -3.04
N ARG A 140 16.13 6.67 -3.36
CA ARG A 140 16.39 5.69 -4.42
C ARG A 140 15.76 4.33 -4.13
N ASN A 141 15.90 3.85 -2.90
CA ASN A 141 15.31 2.57 -2.51
C ASN A 141 13.78 2.59 -2.60
N GLU A 142 13.13 3.65 -2.11
CA GLU A 142 11.68 3.84 -2.25
C GLU A 142 11.26 3.87 -3.74
N HIS A 143 12.02 4.56 -4.58
CA HIS A 143 11.73 4.61 -6.01
C HIS A 143 11.87 3.23 -6.66
N HIS A 144 12.93 2.48 -6.35
CA HIS A 144 13.11 1.13 -6.87
C HIS A 144 12.03 0.16 -6.39
N LEU A 145 11.60 0.26 -5.13
CA LEU A 145 10.49 -0.54 -4.62
C LEU A 145 9.18 -0.22 -5.36
N ALA A 146 8.90 1.06 -5.61
CA ALA A 146 7.73 1.47 -6.37
C ALA A 146 7.77 0.97 -7.83
N GLU A 147 8.93 1.05 -8.49
CA GLU A 147 9.16 0.56 -9.86
C GLU A 147 9.00 -0.98 -9.94
N LEU A 148 9.62 -1.70 -9.00
CA LEU A 148 9.49 -3.16 -8.92
C LEU A 148 8.03 -3.58 -8.72
N ARG A 149 7.30 -2.89 -7.85
CA ARG A 149 5.88 -3.12 -7.61
C ARG A 149 5.06 -2.85 -8.86
N GLN A 150 5.32 -1.75 -9.56
CA GLN A 150 4.64 -1.43 -10.82
C GLN A 150 4.90 -2.51 -11.88
N THR A 151 6.14 -2.97 -12.01
CA THR A 151 6.53 -4.05 -12.92
C THR A 151 5.82 -5.36 -12.56
N TYR A 152 5.77 -5.71 -11.28
CA TYR A 152 5.07 -6.88 -10.79
C TYR A 152 3.58 -6.89 -11.20
N PHE A 153 2.85 -5.81 -10.92
CA PHE A 153 1.44 -5.72 -11.33
C PHE A 153 1.26 -5.64 -12.84
N GLY A 154 2.18 -5.00 -13.56
CA GLY A 154 2.20 -5.03 -15.03
C GLY A 154 2.32 -6.43 -15.59
N LEU A 155 3.23 -7.24 -15.04
CA LEU A 155 3.38 -8.65 -15.43
C LEU A 155 2.13 -9.48 -15.10
N LEU A 156 1.53 -9.29 -13.92
CA LEU A 156 0.27 -9.99 -13.57
C LEU A 156 -0.85 -9.63 -14.55
N THR A 157 -0.95 -8.37 -14.95
CA THR A 157 -1.95 -7.92 -15.93
C THR A 157 -1.71 -8.53 -17.30
N ILE A 158 -0.46 -8.60 -17.74
CA ILE A 158 -0.09 -9.25 -19.02
C ILE A 158 -0.38 -10.75 -18.96
N LEU A 159 0.01 -11.42 -17.88
CA LEU A 159 -0.28 -12.83 -17.65
C LEU A 159 -1.79 -13.10 -17.73
N GLN A 160 -2.58 -12.28 -17.05
CA GLN A 160 -4.03 -12.38 -17.06
C GLN A 160 -4.58 -12.19 -18.48
N GLN A 161 -3.99 -11.32 -19.32
CA GLN A 161 -4.38 -11.12 -20.72
C GLN A 161 -4.11 -12.36 -21.58
N PHE A 162 -2.99 -13.06 -21.35
CA PHE A 162 -2.70 -14.34 -22.08
C PHE A 162 -3.60 -15.48 -21.61
N ILE A 163 -3.99 -15.47 -20.34
CA ILE A 163 -4.87 -16.46 -19.72
C ILE A 163 -6.30 -16.30 -20.21
N SER A 164 -6.75 -15.06 -20.34
CA SER A 164 -8.11 -14.73 -20.79
C SER A 164 -8.19 -14.83 -22.30
N ASN A 165 -8.65 -15.97 -22.81
CA ASN A 165 -8.94 -16.14 -24.25
C ASN A 165 -10.13 -15.29 -24.73
N ASP A 166 -10.80 -14.57 -23.82
CA ASP A 166 -11.97 -13.74 -24.08
C ASP A 166 -11.75 -12.33 -23.51
N LYS A 167 -12.02 -11.31 -24.32
CA LYS A 167 -11.94 -9.89 -23.96
C LYS A 167 -12.74 -9.55 -22.68
N TYR A 168 -13.83 -10.28 -22.45
CA TYR A 168 -14.69 -10.13 -21.28
C TYR A 168 -13.95 -10.48 -19.97
N THR A 169 -13.31 -11.62 -19.93
CA THR A 169 -12.60 -12.12 -18.73
C THR A 169 -11.41 -11.23 -18.37
N HIS A 170 -10.72 -10.66 -19.36
CA HIS A 170 -9.59 -9.75 -19.13
C HIS A 170 -10.02 -8.46 -18.43
N ASN A 171 -11.04 -7.80 -18.97
CA ASN A 171 -11.54 -6.56 -18.38
C ASN A 171 -12.17 -6.80 -17.01
N HIS A 172 -12.83 -7.94 -16.79
CA HIS A 172 -13.44 -8.35 -15.53
C HIS A 172 -12.42 -8.38 -14.38
N SER A 173 -11.37 -9.21 -14.45
CA SER A 173 -10.40 -9.32 -13.37
C SER A 173 -9.69 -8.00 -13.04
N TYR A 174 -9.47 -7.16 -14.07
CA TYR A 174 -8.90 -5.84 -13.88
C TYR A 174 -9.87 -4.90 -13.14
N ARG A 175 -11.16 -4.89 -13.53
CA ARG A 175 -12.18 -4.10 -12.83
C ARG A 175 -12.38 -4.58 -11.39
N VAL A 176 -12.45 -5.89 -11.18
CA VAL A 176 -12.52 -6.48 -9.84
C VAL A 176 -11.33 -6.05 -8.97
N ALA A 177 -10.12 -6.00 -9.56
CA ALA A 177 -8.93 -5.54 -8.83
C ALA A 177 -9.00 -4.05 -8.43
N LEU A 178 -9.62 -3.20 -9.26
CA LEU A 178 -9.87 -1.80 -8.90
C LEU A 178 -10.88 -1.69 -7.76
N TYR A 179 -12.02 -2.33 -7.89
CA TYR A 179 -13.09 -2.30 -6.89
C TYR A 179 -12.62 -2.87 -5.54
N ALA A 180 -11.95 -4.02 -5.57
CA ALA A 180 -11.41 -4.64 -4.36
C ALA A 180 -10.36 -3.74 -3.67
N SER A 181 -9.53 -3.03 -4.45
CA SER A 181 -8.55 -2.08 -3.92
C SER A 181 -9.23 -0.87 -3.25
N SER A 182 -10.31 -0.33 -3.83
CA SER A 182 -11.10 0.75 -3.24
C SER A 182 -11.73 0.32 -1.92
N ILE A 183 -12.42 -0.83 -1.89
CA ILE A 183 -13.02 -1.38 -0.67
C ILE A 183 -11.95 -1.62 0.41
N ALA A 184 -10.81 -2.25 0.07
CA ALA A 184 -9.72 -2.50 0.99
C ALA A 184 -9.12 -1.20 1.57
N THR A 185 -9.08 -0.14 0.77
CA THR A 185 -8.63 1.19 1.23
C THR A 185 -9.60 1.77 2.26
N ARG A 186 -10.92 1.67 2.04
CA ARG A 186 -11.95 2.11 2.98
C ARG A 186 -11.95 1.30 4.28
N MET A 187 -11.57 0.03 4.21
CA MET A 187 -11.36 -0.82 5.39
C MET A 187 -10.06 -0.52 6.15
N GLY A 188 -9.23 0.42 5.69
CA GLY A 188 -7.96 0.77 6.34
C GLY A 188 -6.86 -0.27 6.20
N PHE A 189 -6.89 -1.12 5.17
CA PHE A 189 -5.82 -2.08 4.90
C PHE A 189 -4.51 -1.36 4.63
N ASP A 190 -3.42 -1.87 5.19
CA ASP A 190 -2.09 -1.42 4.82
C ASP A 190 -1.77 -1.73 3.34
N GLU A 191 -0.68 -1.16 2.84
CA GLU A 191 -0.30 -1.28 1.44
C GLU A 191 -0.03 -2.73 1.02
N GLY A 192 0.57 -3.55 1.90
CA GLY A 192 0.85 -4.95 1.63
C GLY A 192 -0.43 -5.79 1.48
N ARG A 193 -1.40 -5.62 2.39
CA ARG A 193 -2.69 -6.29 2.30
C ARG A 193 -3.49 -5.85 1.08
N ARG A 194 -3.45 -4.57 0.71
CA ARG A 194 -4.09 -4.08 -0.52
C ARG A 194 -3.50 -4.70 -1.77
N ASP A 195 -2.17 -4.88 -1.80
CA ASP A 195 -1.49 -5.56 -2.89
C ASP A 195 -1.86 -7.04 -2.98
N ASP A 196 -1.98 -7.73 -1.85
CA ASP A 196 -2.40 -9.13 -1.82
C ASP A 196 -3.83 -9.28 -2.36
N VAL A 197 -4.77 -8.40 -1.97
CA VAL A 197 -6.14 -8.35 -2.51
C VAL A 197 -6.13 -8.09 -4.02
N ARG A 198 -5.34 -7.13 -4.48
CA ARG A 198 -5.24 -6.77 -5.89
C ARG A 198 -4.66 -7.91 -6.74
N ALA A 199 -3.60 -8.56 -6.26
CA ALA A 199 -3.02 -9.73 -6.93
C ALA A 199 -4.03 -10.89 -6.98
N ALA A 200 -4.75 -11.14 -5.87
CA ALA A 200 -5.81 -12.13 -5.82
C ALA A 200 -6.91 -11.83 -6.85
N ALA A 201 -7.36 -10.59 -6.95
CA ALA A 201 -8.39 -10.18 -7.90
C ALA A 201 -7.96 -10.37 -9.36
N LEU A 202 -6.68 -10.12 -9.69
CA LEU A 202 -6.15 -10.36 -11.03
C LEU A 202 -6.08 -11.87 -11.37
N LEU A 203 -5.92 -12.73 -10.39
CA LEU A 203 -5.60 -14.15 -10.56
C LEU A 203 -6.70 -15.10 -10.10
N HIS A 204 -7.81 -14.61 -9.48
CA HIS A 204 -8.82 -15.45 -8.83
C HIS A 204 -9.40 -16.54 -9.76
N ASP A 205 -9.51 -16.20 -11.02
CA ASP A 205 -10.10 -17.03 -12.07
C ASP A 205 -9.07 -17.81 -12.92
N VAL A 206 -7.78 -17.79 -12.56
CA VAL A 206 -6.70 -18.44 -13.34
C VAL A 206 -6.95 -19.93 -13.56
N GLY A 207 -7.58 -20.62 -12.62
CA GLY A 207 -7.89 -22.04 -12.74
C GLY A 207 -8.94 -22.39 -13.79
N LYS A 208 -9.65 -21.40 -14.34
CA LYS A 208 -10.55 -21.58 -15.48
C LYS A 208 -9.82 -22.01 -16.77
N LEU A 209 -8.48 -21.79 -16.83
CA LEU A 209 -7.64 -22.34 -17.91
C LEU A 209 -7.71 -23.85 -18.06
N GLU A 210 -7.88 -24.55 -16.94
CA GLU A 210 -8.02 -26.03 -16.89
C GLU A 210 -9.47 -26.49 -16.95
N THR A 211 -10.41 -25.58 -17.26
CA THR A 211 -11.82 -25.88 -17.44
C THR A 211 -12.15 -25.93 -18.93
N SER A 212 -12.95 -26.89 -19.36
CA SER A 212 -13.30 -27.03 -20.77
C SER A 212 -14.03 -25.78 -21.29
N ARG A 213 -13.74 -25.39 -22.55
CA ARG A 213 -14.40 -24.24 -23.20
C ARG A 213 -15.92 -24.44 -23.30
N GLU A 214 -16.36 -25.68 -23.50
CA GLU A 214 -17.79 -26.04 -23.57
C GLU A 214 -18.49 -25.72 -22.24
N LEU A 215 -17.84 -26.04 -21.10
CA LEU A 215 -18.36 -25.75 -19.78
C LEU A 215 -18.42 -24.24 -19.51
N LEU A 216 -17.39 -23.50 -19.91
CA LEU A 216 -17.35 -22.05 -19.76
C LEU A 216 -18.45 -21.33 -20.56
N HIS A 217 -18.77 -21.83 -21.76
CA HIS A 217 -19.83 -21.25 -22.60
C HIS A 217 -21.25 -21.63 -22.15
N LYS A 218 -21.43 -22.75 -21.41
CA LYS A 218 -22.72 -23.17 -20.87
C LYS A 218 -23.20 -22.38 -19.67
N ALA A 219 -22.41 -21.55 -19.08
CA ALA A 219 -22.51 -20.85 -17.78
C ALA A 219 -23.91 -20.49 -17.22
N ALA A 220 -25.00 -20.54 -18.00
CA ALA A 220 -26.37 -20.27 -17.57
C ALA A 220 -27.21 -21.52 -17.25
N SER A 221 -26.73 -22.74 -17.59
CA SER A 221 -27.47 -23.98 -17.46
C SER A 221 -26.59 -25.20 -17.17
N LEU A 222 -25.75 -25.08 -16.14
CA LEU A 222 -24.88 -26.18 -15.70
C LEU A 222 -25.70 -27.23 -14.96
N THR A 223 -25.43 -28.51 -15.26
CA THR A 223 -25.91 -29.62 -14.44
C THR A 223 -25.20 -29.61 -13.08
N PRO A 224 -25.72 -30.35 -12.05
CA PRO A 224 -25.02 -30.45 -10.76
C PRO A 224 -23.56 -30.96 -10.88
N GLU A 225 -23.32 -31.89 -11.80
CA GLU A 225 -21.98 -32.44 -12.08
C GLU A 225 -21.07 -31.38 -12.73
N GLU A 226 -21.57 -30.68 -13.74
CA GLU A 226 -20.86 -29.58 -14.39
C GLU A 226 -20.59 -28.42 -13.42
N MET A 227 -21.53 -28.13 -12.51
CA MET A 227 -21.30 -27.15 -11.45
C MET A 227 -20.18 -27.59 -10.49
N THR A 228 -20.12 -28.89 -10.18
CA THR A 228 -19.07 -29.45 -9.34
C THR A 228 -17.69 -29.32 -10.02
N GLU A 229 -17.63 -29.58 -11.32
CA GLU A 229 -16.42 -29.38 -12.12
C GLU A 229 -16.04 -27.88 -12.19
N MET A 230 -17.01 -27.00 -12.41
CA MET A 230 -16.78 -25.55 -12.43
C MET A 230 -16.19 -25.06 -11.11
N ARG A 231 -16.67 -25.56 -9.97
CA ARG A 231 -16.15 -25.20 -8.64
C ARG A 231 -14.67 -25.56 -8.45
N GLN A 232 -14.16 -26.56 -9.19
CA GLN A 232 -12.74 -26.97 -9.10
C GLN A 232 -11.77 -25.92 -9.61
N HIS A 233 -12.22 -24.88 -10.38
CA HIS A 233 -11.30 -23.83 -10.84
C HIS A 233 -10.55 -23.15 -9.70
N VAL A 234 -11.16 -23.07 -8.52
CA VAL A 234 -10.54 -22.48 -7.33
C VAL A 234 -9.31 -23.29 -6.89
N GLN A 235 -9.45 -24.60 -6.74
CA GLN A 235 -8.34 -25.49 -6.37
C GLN A 235 -7.32 -25.60 -7.48
N LYS A 236 -7.74 -25.67 -8.74
CA LYS A 236 -6.86 -25.70 -9.92
C LYS A 236 -6.03 -24.39 -9.99
N GLY A 237 -6.65 -23.25 -9.74
CA GLY A 237 -5.95 -21.95 -9.69
C GLY A 237 -4.88 -21.91 -8.61
N VAL A 238 -5.19 -22.39 -7.41
CA VAL A 238 -4.20 -22.50 -6.32
C VAL A 238 -3.05 -23.42 -6.72
N ALA A 239 -3.34 -24.60 -7.28
CA ALA A 239 -2.30 -25.56 -7.72
C ALA A 239 -1.38 -24.99 -8.81
N LEU A 240 -1.93 -24.19 -9.74
CA LEU A 240 -1.14 -23.51 -10.78
C LEU A 240 -0.20 -22.45 -10.20
N LEU A 241 -0.62 -21.74 -9.16
CA LEU A 241 0.13 -20.61 -8.59
C LEU A 241 1.09 -21.04 -7.45
N GLU A 242 0.83 -22.15 -6.78
CA GLU A 242 1.64 -22.64 -5.65
C GLU A 242 3.14 -22.77 -5.96
N PRO A 243 3.57 -23.29 -7.14
CA PRO A 243 4.99 -23.43 -7.48
C PRO A 243 5.73 -22.09 -7.61
N VAL A 244 5.03 -20.99 -7.88
CA VAL A 244 5.63 -19.66 -8.05
C VAL A 244 6.22 -19.16 -6.72
N GLY A 245 5.58 -19.49 -5.60
CA GLY A 245 6.08 -19.14 -4.26
C GLY A 245 6.09 -17.62 -3.98
N GLY A 246 7.01 -17.19 -3.10
CA GLY A 246 7.20 -15.77 -2.80
C GLY A 246 5.96 -15.07 -2.26
N SER A 247 5.68 -13.88 -2.75
CA SER A 247 4.52 -13.05 -2.35
C SER A 247 3.18 -13.70 -2.70
N LEU A 248 3.14 -14.56 -3.75
CA LEU A 248 1.90 -15.23 -4.16
C LEU A 248 1.39 -16.22 -3.12
N ARG A 249 2.23 -16.73 -2.22
CA ARG A 249 1.75 -17.63 -1.14
C ARG A 249 0.69 -16.98 -0.25
N ARG A 250 0.76 -15.66 -0.03
CA ARG A 250 -0.26 -14.93 0.75
C ARG A 250 -1.57 -14.76 0.00
N VAL A 251 -1.51 -14.80 -1.32
CA VAL A 251 -2.64 -14.65 -2.23
C VAL A 251 -3.46 -15.95 -2.36
N LEU A 252 -2.82 -17.11 -2.22
CA LEU A 252 -3.50 -18.41 -2.40
C LEU A 252 -4.72 -18.62 -1.50
N PRO A 253 -4.68 -18.32 -0.18
CA PRO A 253 -5.86 -18.43 0.67
C PRO A 253 -7.00 -17.52 0.24
N ILE A 254 -6.69 -16.35 -0.32
CA ILE A 254 -7.68 -15.39 -0.81
C ILE A 254 -8.39 -15.96 -2.04
N ILE A 255 -7.61 -16.46 -3.01
CA ILE A 255 -8.12 -17.13 -4.20
C ILE A 255 -8.97 -18.34 -3.83
N LEU A 256 -8.49 -19.16 -2.88
CA LEU A 256 -9.19 -20.37 -2.45
C LEU A 256 -10.59 -20.07 -1.85
N ALA A 257 -10.76 -18.89 -1.25
CA ALA A 257 -11.93 -18.52 -0.47
C ALA A 257 -12.90 -17.53 -1.16
N HIS A 258 -12.60 -17.05 -2.37
CA HIS A 258 -13.34 -15.94 -2.96
C HIS A 258 -14.81 -16.25 -3.32
N HIS A 259 -15.18 -17.52 -3.38
CA HIS A 259 -16.57 -17.97 -3.55
C HIS A 259 -17.22 -18.52 -2.27
N ASP A 260 -16.55 -18.41 -1.13
CA ASP A 260 -17.18 -18.73 0.15
C ASP A 260 -18.14 -17.62 0.54
N LYS A 261 -19.29 -18.01 1.09
CA LYS A 261 -20.29 -17.07 1.56
C LYS A 261 -20.20 -16.90 3.06
N TYR A 262 -20.53 -15.72 3.52
CA TYR A 262 -20.41 -15.33 4.93
C TYR A 262 -21.18 -16.25 5.88
N ASP A 263 -22.34 -16.80 5.43
CA ASP A 263 -23.19 -17.73 6.17
C ASP A 263 -22.71 -19.20 6.11
N GLY A 264 -21.70 -19.52 5.32
CA GLY A 264 -21.19 -20.88 5.10
C GLY A 264 -21.90 -21.67 3.99
N SER A 265 -22.82 -21.05 3.24
CA SER A 265 -23.51 -21.69 2.10
C SER A 265 -22.73 -21.63 0.78
N GLY A 266 -21.45 -21.18 0.82
CA GLY A 266 -20.58 -21.02 -0.35
C GLY A 266 -19.98 -22.32 -0.89
N TYR A 267 -18.83 -22.23 -1.55
CA TYR A 267 -18.15 -23.40 -2.12
C TYR A 267 -17.59 -24.31 -1.04
N ARG A 268 -17.13 -23.74 0.06
CA ARG A 268 -16.62 -24.45 1.23
C ARG A 268 -17.50 -24.14 2.45
N PRO A 269 -17.54 -25.00 3.47
CA PRO A 269 -18.40 -24.81 4.63
C PRO A 269 -17.86 -23.82 5.69
N TYR A 270 -16.95 -22.91 5.28
CA TYR A 270 -16.41 -21.87 6.15
C TYR A 270 -17.36 -20.68 6.23
N LYS A 271 -17.45 -20.04 7.39
CA LYS A 271 -18.38 -18.93 7.65
C LYS A 271 -17.72 -17.82 8.49
N GLY A 272 -18.21 -16.61 8.33
CA GLY A 272 -17.79 -15.47 9.12
C GLY A 272 -16.26 -15.28 9.06
N ASP A 273 -15.63 -15.20 10.22
CA ASP A 273 -14.19 -14.94 10.37
C ASP A 273 -13.27 -16.13 10.00
N GLU A 274 -13.84 -17.31 9.73
CA GLU A 274 -13.08 -18.42 9.16
C GLU A 274 -12.67 -18.14 7.70
N ILE A 275 -13.34 -17.20 7.02
CA ILE A 275 -13.01 -16.76 5.67
C ILE A 275 -12.02 -15.58 5.76
N PRO A 276 -10.86 -15.64 5.10
CA PRO A 276 -9.93 -14.51 5.08
C PRO A 276 -10.63 -13.20 4.71
N LEU A 277 -10.36 -12.13 5.44
CA LEU A 277 -11.03 -10.85 5.24
C LEU A 277 -10.80 -10.30 3.82
N GLU A 278 -9.60 -10.53 3.28
CA GLU A 278 -9.23 -10.20 1.90
C GLU A 278 -10.10 -10.94 0.87
N ALA A 279 -10.46 -12.19 1.14
CA ALA A 279 -11.36 -12.97 0.27
C ALA A 279 -12.79 -12.46 0.35
N ARG A 280 -13.25 -12.02 1.54
CA ARG A 280 -14.55 -11.37 1.71
C ARG A 280 -14.65 -10.06 0.91
N VAL A 281 -13.55 -9.28 0.87
CA VAL A 281 -13.44 -8.07 0.02
C VAL A 281 -13.51 -8.43 -1.46
N LEU A 282 -12.76 -9.44 -1.87
CA LEU A 282 -12.74 -9.90 -3.27
C LEU A 282 -14.14 -10.40 -3.70
N SER A 283 -14.85 -11.13 -2.85
CA SER A 283 -16.19 -11.64 -3.13
C SER A 283 -17.21 -10.53 -3.42
N VAL A 284 -17.17 -9.42 -2.67
CA VAL A 284 -18.04 -8.26 -2.91
C VAL A 284 -17.69 -7.56 -4.22
N ALA A 285 -16.40 -7.38 -4.49
CA ALA A 285 -15.92 -6.73 -5.72
C ALA A 285 -16.27 -7.55 -6.97
N ASP A 286 -16.08 -8.88 -6.93
CA ASP A 286 -16.45 -9.81 -8.01
C ASP A 286 -17.96 -9.81 -8.26
N ALA A 287 -18.75 -9.85 -7.20
CA ALA A 287 -20.21 -9.77 -7.30
C ALA A 287 -20.68 -8.46 -7.94
N TYR A 288 -20.06 -7.32 -7.56
CA TYR A 288 -20.41 -6.01 -8.12
C TYR A 288 -20.09 -5.95 -9.61
N ASP A 289 -18.90 -6.37 -10.04
CA ASP A 289 -18.53 -6.42 -11.45
C ASP A 289 -19.44 -7.38 -12.24
N THR A 290 -19.72 -8.54 -11.66
CA THR A 290 -20.63 -9.52 -12.26
C THR A 290 -22.04 -8.97 -12.47
N LEU A 291 -22.53 -8.15 -11.55
CA LEU A 291 -23.86 -7.53 -11.64
C LEU A 291 -23.89 -6.39 -12.67
N THR A 292 -22.85 -5.58 -12.73
CA THR A 292 -22.78 -4.37 -13.57
C THR A 292 -22.21 -4.61 -14.98
N SER A 293 -21.89 -5.85 -15.33
CA SER A 293 -21.37 -6.21 -16.67
C SER A 293 -22.37 -7.05 -17.45
N ASP A 294 -22.47 -6.78 -18.77
CA ASP A 294 -23.26 -7.60 -19.67
C ASP A 294 -22.66 -9.02 -19.81
N ARG A 295 -23.51 -10.03 -19.74
CA ARG A 295 -23.14 -11.42 -20.01
C ARG A 295 -23.99 -11.98 -21.14
N PRO A 296 -23.55 -13.02 -21.88
CA PRO A 296 -24.30 -13.57 -23.02
C PRO A 296 -25.76 -13.93 -22.71
N TYR A 297 -26.05 -14.20 -21.44
CA TYR A 297 -27.35 -14.66 -20.95
C TYR A 297 -28.02 -13.73 -19.95
N ARG A 298 -27.39 -12.58 -19.58
CA ARG A 298 -27.93 -11.60 -18.65
C ARG A 298 -27.39 -10.20 -18.94
N ARG A 299 -28.31 -9.24 -19.08
CA ARG A 299 -27.93 -7.82 -19.15
C ARG A 299 -27.41 -7.32 -17.81
N ALA A 300 -26.50 -6.37 -17.87
CA ALA A 300 -26.06 -5.62 -16.71
C ALA A 300 -27.24 -4.94 -16.01
N VAL A 301 -27.22 -4.93 -14.69
CA VAL A 301 -28.07 -4.05 -13.90
C VAL A 301 -27.37 -2.70 -13.71
N THR A 302 -28.11 -1.68 -13.34
CA THR A 302 -27.50 -0.38 -13.04
C THR A 302 -26.58 -0.47 -11.81
N PRO A 303 -25.56 0.37 -11.71
CA PRO A 303 -24.69 0.41 -10.51
C PRO A 303 -25.47 0.55 -9.20
N PHE A 304 -26.58 1.31 -9.23
CA PHE A 304 -27.44 1.52 -8.07
C PHE A 304 -28.21 0.26 -7.67
N GLU A 305 -28.74 -0.48 -8.65
CA GLU A 305 -29.40 -1.78 -8.42
C GLU A 305 -28.40 -2.81 -7.91
N ALA A 306 -27.18 -2.86 -8.46
CA ALA A 306 -26.12 -3.75 -7.99
C ALA A 306 -25.76 -3.47 -6.52
N ARG A 307 -25.60 -2.19 -6.15
CA ARG A 307 -25.41 -1.78 -4.76
C ARG A 307 -26.51 -2.33 -3.86
N GLN A 308 -27.78 -2.15 -4.26
CA GLN A 308 -28.92 -2.61 -3.46
C GLN A 308 -28.92 -4.13 -3.26
N LEU A 309 -28.59 -4.88 -4.31
CA LEU A 309 -28.48 -6.35 -4.24
C LEU A 309 -27.36 -6.80 -3.29
N ILE A 310 -26.21 -6.13 -3.32
CA ILE A 310 -25.10 -6.43 -2.42
C ILE A 310 -25.48 -6.12 -0.96
N VAL A 311 -26.07 -4.97 -0.70
CA VAL A 311 -26.55 -4.58 0.64
C VAL A 311 -27.57 -5.60 1.18
N THR A 312 -28.50 -6.06 0.34
CA THR A 312 -29.48 -7.09 0.72
C THR A 312 -28.83 -8.43 1.05
N GLY A 313 -27.66 -8.73 0.44
CA GLY A 313 -26.89 -9.95 0.69
C GLY A 313 -26.01 -9.90 1.94
N ALA A 314 -25.95 -8.77 2.65
CA ALA A 314 -25.15 -8.63 3.87
C ALA A 314 -25.60 -9.61 4.97
N GLY A 315 -24.65 -10.24 5.63
CA GLY A 315 -24.89 -11.27 6.66
C GLY A 315 -25.20 -12.67 6.13
N ALA A 316 -25.53 -12.78 4.84
CA ALA A 316 -25.73 -14.08 4.17
C ALA A 316 -24.58 -14.35 3.17
N SER A 317 -24.63 -13.73 2.00
CA SER A 317 -23.59 -13.91 0.99
C SER A 317 -22.32 -13.14 1.32
N PHE A 318 -22.43 -11.94 1.92
CA PHE A 318 -21.36 -11.00 2.12
C PHE A 318 -21.18 -10.61 3.59
N ASP A 319 -19.93 -10.31 3.97
CA ASP A 319 -19.61 -9.75 5.28
C ASP A 319 -20.23 -8.34 5.40
N PRO A 320 -21.04 -8.06 6.44
CA PRO A 320 -21.64 -6.75 6.66
C PRO A 320 -20.61 -5.62 6.71
N THR A 321 -19.43 -5.84 7.33
CA THR A 321 -18.39 -4.81 7.45
C THR A 321 -17.75 -4.49 6.12
N VAL A 322 -17.59 -5.46 5.24
CA VAL A 322 -17.11 -5.27 3.86
C VAL A 322 -18.17 -4.56 3.02
N VAL A 323 -19.45 -4.90 3.22
CA VAL A 323 -20.57 -4.21 2.53
C VAL A 323 -20.63 -2.74 2.93
N ASP A 324 -20.43 -2.41 4.20
CA ASP A 324 -20.39 -1.01 4.66
C ASP A 324 -19.23 -0.24 3.98
N ALA A 325 -18.04 -0.83 3.90
CA ALA A 325 -16.89 -0.24 3.20
C ALA A 325 -17.11 -0.11 1.69
N PHE A 326 -17.80 -1.07 1.06
CA PHE A 326 -18.22 -0.99 -0.34
C PHE A 326 -19.20 0.17 -0.57
N VAL A 327 -20.19 0.33 0.30
CA VAL A 327 -21.17 1.43 0.23
C VAL A 327 -20.44 2.77 0.37
N ASP A 328 -19.50 2.89 1.29
CA ASP A 328 -18.70 4.10 1.46
C ASP A 328 -17.87 4.42 0.20
N ALA A 329 -17.21 3.41 -0.40
CA ALA A 329 -16.49 3.56 -1.66
C ALA A 329 -17.42 3.97 -2.82
N PHE A 330 -18.62 3.39 -2.87
CA PHE A 330 -19.63 3.72 -3.88
C PHE A 330 -20.11 5.18 -3.78
N GLU A 331 -20.39 5.65 -2.58
CA GLU A 331 -20.86 7.03 -2.32
C GLU A 331 -19.80 8.09 -2.65
N HIS A 332 -18.53 7.72 -2.61
CA HIS A 332 -17.41 8.58 -3.02
C HIS A 332 -17.02 8.45 -4.51
N GLY A 333 -17.79 7.71 -5.31
CA GLY A 333 -17.53 7.53 -6.76
C GLY A 333 -16.33 6.64 -7.09
N GLU A 334 -15.80 5.89 -6.12
CA GLU A 334 -14.61 5.03 -6.31
C GLU A 334 -14.96 3.70 -7.00
N MET A 335 -16.24 3.42 -7.18
CA MET A 335 -16.76 2.24 -7.89
C MET A 335 -17.12 2.53 -9.35
N GLU A 336 -16.72 3.69 -9.87
CA GLU A 336 -16.87 4.05 -11.29
C GLU A 336 -15.61 3.68 -12.08
N ILE A 337 -15.81 3.07 -13.26
CA ILE A 337 -14.70 2.71 -14.15
C ILE A 337 -14.45 3.86 -15.11
N PRO A 338 -13.18 4.22 -15.39
CA PRO A 338 -12.86 5.11 -16.51
C PRO A 338 -13.41 4.54 -17.82
N GLU A 339 -14.08 5.38 -18.63
CA GLU A 339 -14.70 5.00 -19.91
C GLU A 339 -13.78 4.16 -20.84
N ALA A 340 -12.46 4.35 -20.75
CA ALA A 340 -11.46 3.59 -21.51
C ALA A 340 -11.43 2.07 -21.18
N LEU A 341 -12.06 1.63 -20.11
CA LEU A 341 -12.11 0.22 -19.65
C LEU A 341 -13.52 -0.38 -19.73
N ALA A 342 -14.49 0.42 -20.17
CA ALA A 342 -15.89 0.01 -20.32
C ALA A 342 -16.21 -0.70 -21.65
N ILE A 343 -15.18 -0.98 -22.51
CA ILE A 343 -15.36 -1.58 -23.84
C ILE A 343 -14.92 -3.02 -23.85
#